data_e062c7fd54c5338d1f4ed363ae412efe
#
_entry.id   e062c7fd54c5338d1f4ed363ae412efe
#
_cell.length_a   1.000
_cell.length_b   1.000
_cell.length_c   1.000
_cell.angle_alpha   90.00
_cell.angle_beta   90.00
_cell.angle_gamma   90.00
#
_symmetry.space_group_name_H-M   'P 1'
#
loop_
_entity.id
_entity.type
_entity.pdbx_description
1 polymer ?
#
loop_
_entity_poly.entity_id
_entity_poly.type
_entity_poly.pdbx_seq_one_letter_code
_entity_poly.pdbx_strand_id
1 'polypeptide(L)'
;MAQMKTERKSVLDYLSKNKFLIPMYQRPYAWTLEECEQLWNDIVTFFNDEDRKPEDEYFLGSIVMYKQNNHQNIIDGQQRTISLSLLLKALYVKAFKDRSEETKNLVAMLESCLWDIDDISGKADYNASHLESDVITKEDEDILKQILTNEYRLENNDI
;
A
#
# COMPACT_ATOMS: atom_id res chain seq x y z
N MET A 1 9.06 28.64 10.47
CA MET A 1 8.60 27.44 11.21
C MET A 1 7.81 26.57 10.28
N ALA A 2 8.16 25.29 10.16
CA ALA A 2 7.31 24.34 9.44
C ALA A 2 6.02 24.13 10.22
N GLN A 3 4.88 24.38 9.58
CA GLN A 3 3.56 24.22 10.20
C GLN A 3 3.09 22.78 9.96
N MET A 4 2.83 22.05 11.04
CA MET A 4 2.22 20.72 10.96
C MET A 4 0.75 20.88 10.54
N LYS A 5 0.36 20.17 9.47
CA LYS A 5 -1.04 20.05 9.06
C LYS A 5 -1.53 18.66 9.40
N THR A 6 -2.74 18.57 9.90
CA THR A 6 -3.43 17.29 10.15
C THR A 6 -4.53 17.15 9.11
N GLU A 7 -4.52 16.04 8.38
CA GLU A 7 -5.53 15.71 7.38
C GLU A 7 -6.06 14.30 7.62
N ARG A 8 -7.35 14.10 7.39
CA ARG A 8 -7.97 12.77 7.38
C ARG A 8 -8.06 12.30 5.94
N LYS A 9 -7.59 11.08 5.67
CA LYS A 9 -7.59 10.50 4.33
C LYS A 9 -8.04 9.04 4.38
N SER A 10 -8.77 8.62 3.35
CA SER A 10 -8.99 7.20 3.12
C SER A 10 -7.67 6.52 2.69
N VAL A 11 -7.58 5.20 2.83
CA VAL A 11 -6.43 4.42 2.34
C VAL A 11 -6.22 4.65 0.84
N LEU A 12 -7.31 4.68 0.08
CA LEU A 12 -7.28 4.94 -1.36
C LEU A 12 -6.67 6.32 -1.67
N ASP A 13 -7.16 7.39 -1.04
CA ASP A 13 -6.62 8.75 -1.26
C ASP A 13 -5.16 8.86 -0.78
N TYR A 14 -4.83 8.20 0.31
CA TYR A 14 -3.47 8.19 0.85
C TYR A 14 -2.48 7.55 -0.12
N LEU A 15 -2.77 6.34 -0.60
CA LEU A 15 -1.85 5.57 -1.42
C LEU A 15 -1.86 5.99 -2.90
N SER A 16 -3.01 6.37 -3.47
CA SER A 16 -3.10 6.69 -4.90
C SER A 16 -2.56 8.07 -5.26
N LYS A 17 -2.54 9.01 -4.32
CA LYS A 17 -2.18 10.41 -4.58
C LYS A 17 -0.76 10.78 -4.13
N ASN A 18 0.02 9.83 -3.65
CA ASN A 18 1.35 10.10 -3.11
C ASN A 18 2.36 9.07 -3.59
N LYS A 19 3.60 9.53 -3.72
CA LYS A 19 4.78 8.67 -3.82
C LYS A 19 5.50 8.72 -2.49
N PHE A 20 5.81 7.58 -1.93
CA PHE A 20 6.38 7.46 -0.60
C PHE A 20 7.84 7.07 -0.67
N LEU A 21 8.64 7.67 0.20
CA LEU A 21 10.00 7.26 0.48
C LEU A 21 10.14 6.96 1.97
N ILE A 22 10.67 5.80 2.29
CA ILE A 22 11.10 5.47 3.64
C ILE A 22 12.59 5.82 3.76
N PRO A 23 12.95 6.89 4.49
CA PRO A 23 14.32 7.37 4.54
C PRO A 23 15.28 6.39 5.25
N MET A 24 16.57 6.46 4.91
CA MET A 24 17.62 5.59 5.41
C MET A 24 17.76 5.57 6.96
N TYR A 25 17.35 6.62 7.65
CA TYR A 25 17.43 6.68 9.11
C TYR A 25 16.26 5.97 9.83
N GLN A 26 15.29 5.45 9.09
CA GLN A 26 14.19 4.69 9.65
C GLN A 26 14.62 3.23 9.89
N ARG A 27 13.92 2.56 10.81
CA ARG A 27 14.16 1.13 11.05
C ARG A 27 13.65 0.27 9.89
N PRO A 28 14.29 -0.89 9.62
CA PRO A 28 13.79 -1.86 8.65
C PRO A 28 12.36 -2.33 8.97
N TYR A 29 11.70 -2.93 7.98
CA TYR A 29 10.42 -3.58 8.19
C TYR A 29 10.56 -4.69 9.24
N ALA A 30 9.74 -4.62 10.29
CA ALA A 30 9.86 -5.48 11.45
C ALA A 30 8.55 -6.14 11.89
N TRP A 31 7.45 -5.88 11.19
CA TRP A 31 6.19 -6.58 11.47
C TRP A 31 6.34 -8.05 11.19
N THR A 32 5.90 -8.86 12.13
CA THR A 32 5.81 -10.30 12.02
C THR A 32 4.44 -10.70 11.48
N LEU A 33 4.22 -12.00 11.34
CA LEU A 33 2.91 -12.53 10.97
C LEU A 33 1.82 -12.08 11.96
N GLU A 34 2.14 -11.97 13.25
CA GLU A 34 1.19 -11.60 14.30
C GLU A 34 0.61 -10.19 14.06
N GLU A 35 1.45 -9.19 13.78
CA GLU A 35 0.98 -7.83 13.51
C GLU A 35 0.19 -7.76 12.19
N CYS A 36 0.61 -8.52 11.18
CA CYS A 36 -0.11 -8.59 9.92
C CYS A 36 -1.48 -9.25 10.07
N GLU A 37 -1.57 -10.34 10.81
CA GLU A 37 -2.84 -11.02 11.13
C GLU A 37 -3.75 -10.12 11.97
N GLN A 38 -3.22 -9.39 12.92
CA GLN A 38 -3.99 -8.43 13.71
C GLN A 38 -4.61 -7.36 12.80
N LEU A 39 -3.82 -6.74 11.93
CA LEU A 39 -4.32 -5.75 10.97
C LEU A 39 -5.43 -6.34 10.08
N TRP A 40 -5.21 -7.53 9.55
CA TRP A 40 -6.19 -8.21 8.71
C TRP A 40 -7.48 -8.51 9.45
N ASN A 41 -7.39 -9.09 10.66
CA ASN A 41 -8.54 -9.43 11.47
C ASN A 41 -9.35 -8.20 11.89
N ASP A 42 -8.68 -7.11 12.24
CA ASP A 42 -9.33 -5.85 12.57
C ASP A 42 -10.15 -5.30 11.40
N ILE A 43 -9.56 -5.30 10.19
CA ILE A 43 -10.24 -4.85 8.96
C ILE A 43 -11.44 -5.76 8.65
N VAL A 44 -11.25 -7.07 8.69
CA VAL A 44 -12.32 -8.04 8.38
C VAL A 44 -13.43 -7.99 9.40
N THR A 45 -13.10 -7.87 10.69
CA THR A 45 -14.10 -7.74 11.76
C THR A 45 -14.94 -6.48 11.57
N PHE A 46 -14.28 -5.34 11.31
CA PHE A 46 -14.99 -4.10 11.02
C PHE A 46 -15.87 -4.19 9.78
N PHE A 47 -15.38 -4.84 8.71
CA PHE A 47 -16.13 -5.00 7.46
C PHE A 47 -17.38 -5.88 7.64
N ASN A 48 -17.28 -6.93 8.45
CA ASN A 48 -18.36 -7.91 8.68
C ASN A 48 -19.27 -7.54 9.86
N ASP A 49 -19.06 -6.40 10.51
CA ASP A 49 -19.94 -5.94 11.58
C ASP A 49 -21.35 -5.63 11.02
N GLU A 50 -22.35 -6.39 11.45
CA GLU A 50 -23.74 -6.27 11.02
C GLU A 50 -24.37 -4.94 11.46
N ASP A 51 -23.89 -4.35 12.54
CA ASP A 51 -24.34 -3.07 13.07
C ASP A 51 -23.66 -1.86 12.39
N ARG A 52 -22.68 -2.11 11.52
CA ARG A 52 -21.90 -1.07 10.83
C ARG A 52 -22.78 -0.28 9.87
N LYS A 53 -22.71 1.04 9.98
CA LYS A 53 -23.36 1.96 9.05
C LYS A 53 -22.41 2.31 7.89
N PRO A 54 -22.95 2.73 6.72
CA PRO A 54 -22.13 3.13 5.58
C PRO A 54 -21.14 4.25 5.86
N GLU A 55 -21.46 5.13 6.81
CA GLU A 55 -20.60 6.25 7.23
C GLU A 55 -19.56 5.90 8.29
N ASP A 56 -19.63 4.69 8.87
CA ASP A 56 -18.66 4.25 9.87
C ASP A 56 -17.29 4.00 9.22
N GLU A 57 -16.26 4.43 9.91
CA GLU A 57 -14.87 4.33 9.45
C GLU A 57 -13.99 3.65 10.49
N TYR A 58 -13.09 2.80 10.02
CA TYR A 58 -12.06 2.19 10.86
C TYR A 58 -10.78 3.03 10.81
N PHE A 59 -10.35 3.53 11.96
CA PHE A 59 -9.13 4.32 12.07
C PHE A 59 -7.89 3.44 12.12
N LEU A 60 -7.13 3.43 11.02
CA LEU A 60 -5.90 2.64 10.89
C LEU A 60 -4.69 3.24 11.63
N GLY A 61 -4.80 4.43 12.18
CA GLY A 61 -3.75 5.14 12.91
C GLY A 61 -3.18 6.34 12.18
N SER A 62 -2.29 7.05 12.86
CA SER A 62 -1.64 8.24 12.33
C SER A 62 -0.40 7.88 11.52
N ILE A 63 -0.11 8.68 10.49
CA ILE A 63 1.13 8.63 9.72
C ILE A 63 1.69 10.04 9.71
N VAL A 64 2.98 10.16 10.01
CA VAL A 64 3.70 11.44 9.98
C VAL A 64 4.67 11.44 8.82
N MET A 65 4.57 12.45 7.96
CA MET A 65 5.39 12.57 6.77
C MET A 65 5.69 14.03 6.43
N TYR A 66 6.71 14.25 5.61
CA TYR A 66 7.01 15.55 5.03
C TYR A 66 7.32 15.42 3.53
N LYS A 67 7.01 16.45 2.76
CA LYS A 67 7.26 16.47 1.32
C LYS A 67 8.68 16.94 1.02
N GLN A 68 9.43 16.16 0.25
CA GLN A 68 10.73 16.50 -0.28
C GLN A 68 10.95 15.83 -1.64
N ASN A 69 11.48 16.56 -2.62
CA ASN A 69 11.82 16.02 -3.94
C ASN A 69 10.68 15.22 -4.62
N ASN A 70 9.45 15.72 -4.50
CA ASN A 70 8.24 15.09 -5.04
C ASN A 70 7.82 13.77 -4.37
N HIS A 71 8.48 13.38 -3.26
CA HIS A 71 8.10 12.24 -2.43
C HIS A 71 7.54 12.69 -1.08
N GLN A 72 6.69 11.87 -0.50
CA GLN A 72 6.29 11.95 0.90
C GLN A 72 7.25 11.06 1.72
N ASN A 73 8.15 11.70 2.45
CA ASN A 73 9.10 10.99 3.31
C ASN A 73 8.42 10.63 4.62
N ILE A 74 8.33 9.35 4.93
CA ILE A 74 7.62 8.86 6.11
C ILE A 74 8.53 8.95 7.33
N ILE A 75 8.09 9.70 8.35
CA ILE A 75 8.77 9.80 9.65
C ILE A 75 8.23 8.74 10.62
N ASP A 76 6.90 8.55 10.63
CA ASP A 76 6.22 7.56 11.46
C ASP A 76 5.08 6.90 10.68
N GLY A 77 4.84 5.62 10.94
CA GLY A 77 3.84 4.81 10.24
C GLY A 77 4.38 4.01 9.04
N GLN A 78 5.71 3.90 8.87
CA GLN A 78 6.33 3.16 7.77
C GLN A 78 5.93 1.68 7.75
N GLN A 79 5.89 1.00 8.92
CA GLN A 79 5.49 -0.40 8.99
C GLN A 79 4.08 -0.61 8.43
N ARG A 80 3.15 0.24 8.83
CA ARG A 80 1.76 0.21 8.36
C ARG A 80 1.65 0.52 6.87
N THR A 81 2.39 1.50 6.37
CA THR A 81 2.37 1.84 4.95
C THR A 81 2.88 0.69 4.08
N ILE A 82 3.98 0.05 4.48
CA ILE A 82 4.50 -1.14 3.80
C ILE A 82 3.45 -2.26 3.84
N SER A 83 2.90 -2.58 5.01
CA SER A 83 1.93 -3.67 5.17
C SER A 83 0.67 -3.43 4.35
N LEU A 84 0.16 -2.21 4.30
CA LEU A 84 -0.99 -1.86 3.45
C LEU A 84 -0.65 -2.01 1.96
N SER A 85 0.52 -1.56 1.51
CA SER A 85 0.95 -1.72 0.12
C SER A 85 1.07 -3.19 -0.28
N LEU A 86 1.64 -4.02 0.58
CA LEU A 86 1.75 -5.47 0.36
C LEU A 86 0.38 -6.15 0.35
N LEU A 87 -0.53 -5.76 1.24
CA LEU A 87 -1.91 -6.26 1.26
C LEU A 87 -2.65 -5.90 -0.03
N LEU A 88 -2.56 -4.64 -0.49
CA LEU A 88 -3.18 -4.22 -1.75
C LEU A 88 -2.56 -4.96 -2.95
N LYS A 89 -1.25 -5.22 -2.93
CA LYS A 89 -0.61 -6.03 -3.97
C LYS A 89 -1.14 -7.46 -4.00
N ALA A 90 -1.32 -8.09 -2.83
CA ALA A 90 -1.91 -9.43 -2.74
C ALA A 90 -3.35 -9.46 -3.26
N LEU A 91 -4.16 -8.46 -2.90
CA LEU A 91 -5.52 -8.31 -3.41
C LEU A 91 -5.54 -8.07 -4.92
N TYR A 92 -4.63 -7.24 -5.45
CA TYR A 92 -4.46 -7.03 -6.88
C TYR A 92 -4.19 -8.33 -7.63
N VAL A 93 -3.23 -9.14 -7.18
CA VAL A 93 -2.89 -10.41 -7.81
C VAL A 93 -4.09 -11.35 -7.83
N LYS A 94 -4.86 -11.39 -6.75
CA LYS A 94 -6.07 -12.20 -6.65
C LYS A 94 -7.18 -11.70 -7.58
N ALA A 95 -7.48 -10.40 -7.57
CA ALA A 95 -8.49 -9.79 -8.43
C ALA A 95 -8.13 -9.90 -9.92
N PHE A 96 -6.86 -9.71 -10.27
CA PHE A 96 -6.36 -9.81 -11.64
C PHE A 96 -6.53 -11.20 -12.24
N LYS A 97 -6.44 -12.26 -11.42
CA LYS A 97 -6.66 -13.65 -11.87
C LYS A 97 -8.13 -13.94 -12.20
N ASP A 98 -9.07 -13.28 -11.54
CA ASP A 98 -10.51 -13.51 -11.74
C ASP A 98 -11.01 -13.05 -13.11
N ARG A 99 -10.49 -11.94 -13.66
CA ARG A 99 -10.83 -11.39 -14.99
C ARG A 99 -12.32 -11.16 -15.24
N SER A 100 -13.16 -11.12 -14.18
CA SER A 100 -14.58 -10.79 -14.32
C SER A 100 -14.78 -9.29 -14.56
N GLU A 101 -15.96 -8.91 -15.11
CA GLU A 101 -16.29 -7.49 -15.25
C GLU A 101 -16.38 -6.79 -13.89
N GLU A 102 -16.79 -7.50 -12.84
CA GLU A 102 -16.89 -6.98 -11.48
C GLU A 102 -15.52 -6.62 -10.89
N THR A 103 -14.48 -7.37 -11.23
CA THR A 103 -13.12 -7.13 -10.72
C THR A 103 -12.35 -6.07 -11.50
N LYS A 104 -12.77 -5.69 -12.70
CA LYS A 104 -12.05 -4.68 -13.51
C LYS A 104 -11.89 -3.34 -12.82
N ASN A 105 -12.95 -2.83 -12.20
CA ASN A 105 -12.89 -1.56 -11.48
C ASN A 105 -12.02 -1.65 -10.23
N LEU A 106 -12.09 -2.80 -9.54
CA LEU A 106 -11.23 -3.08 -8.39
C LEU A 106 -9.76 -3.14 -8.80
N VAL A 107 -9.43 -3.82 -9.89
CA VAL A 107 -8.07 -3.91 -10.45
C VAL A 107 -7.54 -2.50 -10.75
N ALA A 108 -8.30 -1.69 -11.49
CA ALA A 108 -7.89 -0.31 -11.82
C ALA A 108 -7.66 0.56 -10.57
N MET A 109 -8.50 0.42 -9.55
CA MET A 109 -8.34 1.12 -8.28
C MET A 109 -7.10 0.68 -7.53
N LEU A 110 -6.81 -0.62 -7.47
CA LEU A 110 -5.61 -1.17 -6.85
C LEU A 110 -4.34 -0.76 -7.61
N GLU A 111 -4.38 -0.77 -8.95
CA GLU A 111 -3.28 -0.26 -9.78
C GLU A 111 -2.94 1.20 -9.45
N SER A 112 -3.94 2.05 -9.30
CA SER A 112 -3.74 3.47 -8.94
C SER A 112 -3.10 3.67 -7.56
N CYS A 113 -3.25 2.72 -6.64
CA CYS A 113 -2.61 2.77 -5.31
C CYS A 113 -1.16 2.30 -5.32
N LEU A 114 -0.80 1.41 -6.24
CA LEU A 114 0.49 0.72 -6.25
C LEU A 114 1.51 1.32 -7.22
N TRP A 115 1.04 1.86 -8.34
CA TRP A 115 1.90 2.29 -9.45
C TRP A 115 1.45 3.61 -10.07
N ASP A 116 2.37 4.24 -10.77
CA ASP A 116 2.04 5.36 -11.62
C ASP A 116 1.11 4.91 -12.76
N ILE A 117 0.11 5.72 -13.03
CA ILE A 117 -0.80 5.52 -14.16
C ILE A 117 -0.42 6.52 -15.24
N ASP A 118 -0.18 6.04 -16.45
CA ASP A 118 0.06 6.90 -17.61
C ASP A 118 -1.21 7.66 -17.97
N ASP A 119 -1.13 8.99 -17.96
CA ASP A 119 -2.29 9.89 -18.15
C ASP A 119 -2.93 9.77 -19.54
N ILE A 120 -2.18 9.27 -20.54
CA ILE A 120 -2.64 9.16 -21.92
C ILE A 120 -3.28 7.80 -22.18
N SER A 121 -2.60 6.73 -21.80
CA SER A 121 -3.06 5.35 -22.05
C SER A 121 -3.95 4.79 -20.95
N GLY A 122 -3.93 5.37 -19.76
CA GLY A 122 -4.61 4.86 -18.56
C GLY A 122 -4.01 3.56 -18.03
N LYS A 123 -2.80 3.19 -18.46
CA LYS A 123 -2.14 1.94 -18.05
C LYS A 123 -1.18 2.19 -16.89
N ALA A 124 -1.10 1.19 -16.02
CA ALA A 124 -0.12 1.20 -14.92
C ALA A 124 1.30 0.98 -15.44
N ASP A 125 2.24 1.77 -14.95
CA ASP A 125 3.67 1.51 -15.10
C ASP A 125 4.15 0.65 -13.92
N TYR A 126 4.20 -0.65 -14.14
CA TYR A 126 4.56 -1.62 -13.10
C TYR A 126 6.01 -1.48 -12.58
N ASN A 127 6.85 -0.69 -13.24
CA ASN A 127 8.20 -0.38 -12.77
C ASN A 127 8.25 0.88 -11.89
N ALA A 128 7.18 1.66 -11.87
CA ALA A 128 7.06 2.90 -11.11
C ALA A 128 6.18 2.71 -9.87
N SER A 129 6.68 1.97 -8.87
CA SER A 129 5.99 1.76 -7.59
C SER A 129 5.83 3.08 -6.82
N HIS A 130 4.69 3.24 -6.16
CA HIS A 130 4.43 4.38 -5.27
C HIS A 130 5.22 4.31 -3.95
N LEU A 131 5.76 3.15 -3.59
CA LEU A 131 6.55 2.95 -2.36
C LEU A 131 7.99 2.60 -2.69
N GLU A 132 8.90 3.42 -2.21
CA GLU A 132 10.34 3.21 -2.26
C GLU A 132 10.93 3.23 -0.83
N SER A 133 12.01 2.50 -0.60
CA SER A 133 12.67 2.44 0.71
C SER A 133 14.19 2.45 0.56
N ASP A 134 14.84 3.34 1.30
CA ASP A 134 16.30 3.43 1.40
C ASP A 134 16.85 2.69 2.62
N VAL A 135 15.99 2.15 3.48
CA VAL A 135 16.36 1.56 4.79
C VAL A 135 16.76 0.10 4.69
N ILE A 136 16.27 -0.58 3.67
CA ILE A 136 16.30 -2.03 3.61
C ILE A 136 17.68 -2.49 3.15
N THR A 137 18.21 -3.57 3.73
CA THR A 137 19.40 -4.23 3.22
C THR A 137 19.19 -4.54 1.73
N LYS A 138 20.24 -4.59 0.94
CA LYS A 138 20.08 -4.80 -0.52
C LYS A 138 19.19 -6.00 -0.86
N GLU A 139 19.29 -7.06 -0.08
CA GLU A 139 18.47 -8.26 -0.29
C GLU A 139 16.97 -8.00 -0.04
N ASP A 140 16.64 -7.31 1.05
CA ASP A 140 15.24 -7.00 1.37
C ASP A 140 14.65 -5.93 0.44
N GLU A 141 15.46 -4.95 0.02
CA GLU A 141 15.07 -3.94 -0.97
C GLU A 141 14.72 -4.60 -2.30
N ASP A 142 15.56 -5.52 -2.78
CA ASP A 142 15.32 -6.27 -4.01
C ASP A 142 14.03 -7.10 -3.91
N ILE A 143 13.77 -7.75 -2.79
CA ILE A 143 12.55 -8.53 -2.55
C ILE A 143 11.31 -7.63 -2.54
N LEU A 144 11.32 -6.53 -1.78
CA LEU A 144 10.19 -5.60 -1.73
C LEU A 144 9.91 -5.02 -3.13
N LYS A 145 10.95 -4.61 -3.84
CA LYS A 145 10.85 -4.10 -5.20
C LYS A 145 10.25 -5.13 -6.14
N GLN A 146 10.74 -6.38 -6.14
CA GLN A 146 10.19 -7.47 -6.94
C GLN A 146 8.70 -7.71 -6.64
N ILE A 147 8.31 -7.73 -5.37
CA ILE A 147 6.91 -7.90 -4.99
C ILE A 147 6.06 -6.76 -5.53
N LEU A 148 6.52 -5.52 -5.43
CA LEU A 148 5.75 -4.34 -5.81
C LEU A 148 5.75 -4.07 -7.32
N THR A 149 6.78 -4.49 -8.08
CA THR A 149 6.91 -4.20 -9.52
C THR A 149 6.28 -5.22 -10.45
N ASN A 150 5.43 -6.08 -10.04
CA ASN A 150 4.82 -7.13 -10.88
C ASN A 150 5.80 -8.20 -11.44
N GLU A 151 7.08 -8.15 -11.08
CA GLU A 151 8.04 -9.21 -11.43
C GLU A 151 7.76 -10.49 -10.63
N TYR A 152 7.21 -10.34 -9.44
CA TYR A 152 6.81 -11.45 -8.58
C TYR A 152 5.43 -11.95 -8.99
N ARG A 153 5.40 -12.99 -9.79
CA ARG A 153 4.20 -13.81 -10.03
C ARG A 153 4.25 -14.97 -9.06
N LEU A 154 3.25 -15.08 -8.19
CA LEU A 154 3.02 -16.34 -7.47
C LEU A 154 2.87 -17.44 -8.53
N GLU A 155 3.88 -18.28 -8.68
CA GLU A 155 3.77 -19.48 -9.51
C GLU A 155 2.66 -20.35 -8.92
N ASN A 156 1.89 -21.01 -9.78
CA ASN A 156 0.61 -21.67 -9.47
C ASN A 156 0.70 -22.88 -8.51
N ASN A 157 1.77 -23.03 -7.73
CA ASN A 157 2.04 -24.25 -6.97
C ASN A 157 2.03 -24.09 -5.44
N ASP A 158 1.76 -22.91 -4.90
CA ASP A 158 1.80 -22.70 -3.45
C ASP A 158 0.45 -22.26 -2.87
N ILE A 159 -0.59 -23.03 -3.12
CA ILE A 159 -1.81 -23.08 -2.29
C ILE A 159 -2.29 -24.53 -2.21
#